data_d0ce0065f93051e3ee745718f27194e4
#
_entry.id   d0ce0065f93051e3ee745718f27194e4
#
_cell.length_a   1.000
_cell.length_b   1.000
_cell.length_c   1.000
_cell.angle_alpha   90.00
_cell.angle_beta   90.00
_cell.angle_gamma   90.00
#
_symmetry.space_group_name_H-M   'P 1'
#
loop_
_entity.id
_entity.type
_entity.pdbx_description
1 polymer ?
#
loop_
_entity_poly.entity_id
_entity_poly.type
_entity_poly.pdbx_seq_one_letter_code
_entity_poly.pdbx_strand_id
1 'polypeptide(L)'
;MIQVETACKNDITINRKEVLRYLGYPYPYKDQEYMEFIENCICETEAKLNLKACYAYFPVTFGGDGQLDLGFATVISEKLCKNLSDCREMILFCATVGIEVDRLIQKYTRVSPAGAAVIQAAGAAAIEDWCDLLCKRFANQNEGRYLKPRFSPGYGDLSLEVQKNIFRVLDCNRKIGVALGEQFFMTPTKSVTAMVGISEISGESVAGCKNCSNTECQFRRKKDGFSK
;
A
#
# COMPACT_ATOMS: atom_id res chain seq x y z
N MET A 1 -12.72 6.63 16.87
CA MET A 1 -12.00 7.93 16.74
C MET A 1 -10.94 7.79 15.66
N ILE A 2 -10.80 8.79 14.76
CA ILE A 2 -9.75 8.75 13.70
C ILE A 2 -8.41 9.16 14.32
N GLN A 3 -7.40 8.35 14.12
CA GLN A 3 -6.02 8.60 14.54
C GLN A 3 -5.18 9.00 13.33
N VAL A 4 -4.11 9.77 13.56
CA VAL A 4 -3.15 10.19 12.53
C VAL A 4 -1.77 9.72 12.96
N GLU A 5 -1.08 9.06 12.04
CA GLU A 5 0.31 8.61 12.18
C GLU A 5 1.20 9.37 11.20
N THR A 6 2.39 9.68 11.66
CA THR A 6 3.46 10.24 10.84
C THR A 6 4.74 9.49 11.07
N ALA A 7 5.64 9.53 10.10
CA ALA A 7 6.99 9.00 10.27
C ALA A 7 8.01 9.95 9.66
N CYS A 8 9.23 9.91 10.19
CA CYS A 8 10.36 10.58 9.56
C CYS A 8 10.75 9.81 8.29
N LYS A 9 11.29 10.50 7.30
CA LYS A 9 11.79 9.87 6.07
C LYS A 9 12.82 8.79 6.33
N ASN A 10 13.56 8.86 7.44
CA ASN A 10 14.57 7.88 7.84
C ASN A 10 13.97 6.64 8.52
N ASP A 11 12.66 6.62 8.82
CA ASP A 11 12.00 5.47 9.45
C ASP A 11 11.72 4.35 8.43
N ILE A 12 11.81 4.66 7.13
CA ILE A 12 11.74 3.69 6.04
C ILE A 12 13.01 3.78 5.18
N THR A 13 13.31 2.71 4.49
CA THR A 13 14.38 2.67 3.49
C THR A 13 13.79 2.11 2.20
N ILE A 14 13.77 2.91 1.13
CA ILE A 14 13.22 2.47 -0.15
C ILE A 14 13.94 1.19 -0.61
N ASN A 15 13.18 0.12 -0.80
CA ASN A 15 13.74 -1.17 -1.19
C ASN A 15 14.23 -1.15 -2.64
N ARG A 16 15.56 -1.10 -2.84
CA ARG A 16 16.23 -1.04 -4.16
C ARG A 16 15.87 -2.22 -5.05
N LYS A 17 15.70 -3.40 -4.48
CA LYS A 17 15.27 -4.60 -5.21
C LYS A 17 13.85 -4.44 -5.77
N GLU A 18 12.94 -3.85 -5.00
CA GLU A 18 11.59 -3.56 -5.47
C GLU A 18 11.58 -2.46 -6.54
N VAL A 19 12.41 -1.42 -6.42
CA VAL A 19 12.55 -0.39 -7.46
C VAL A 19 12.98 -1.02 -8.78
N LEU A 20 14.03 -1.85 -8.78
CA LEU A 20 14.50 -2.56 -9.98
C LEU A 20 13.41 -3.48 -10.55
N ARG A 21 12.67 -4.18 -9.69
CA ARG A 21 11.55 -5.02 -10.10
C ARG A 21 10.45 -4.21 -10.80
N TYR A 22 10.10 -3.03 -10.28
CA TYR A 22 9.11 -2.13 -10.93
C TYR A 22 9.61 -1.58 -12.27
N LEU A 23 10.91 -1.40 -12.42
CA LEU A 23 11.55 -1.01 -13.68
C LEU A 23 11.72 -2.17 -14.67
N GLY A 24 11.44 -3.42 -14.24
CA GLY A 24 11.61 -4.62 -15.08
C GLY A 24 13.04 -5.13 -15.16
N TYR A 25 13.95 -4.65 -14.28
CA TYR A 25 15.33 -5.08 -14.23
C TYR A 25 15.58 -6.22 -13.22
N PRO A 26 16.55 -7.11 -13.50
CA PRO A 26 16.99 -8.12 -12.54
C PRO A 26 17.75 -7.49 -11.37
N TYR A 27 17.81 -8.20 -10.25
CA TYR A 27 18.65 -7.83 -9.12
C TYR A 27 19.65 -8.95 -8.83
N PRO A 28 20.98 -8.66 -8.71
CA PRO A 28 21.61 -7.34 -8.94
C PRO A 28 21.66 -6.96 -10.43
N TYR A 29 21.56 -5.67 -10.71
CA TYR A 29 21.73 -5.14 -12.06
C TYR A 29 23.22 -4.84 -12.33
N LYS A 30 23.71 -5.18 -13.53
CA LYS A 30 25.16 -5.21 -13.78
C LYS A 30 25.75 -3.89 -14.28
N ASP A 31 24.93 -3.02 -14.87
CA ASP A 31 25.36 -1.72 -15.37
C ASP A 31 25.55 -0.75 -14.20
N GLN A 32 26.80 -0.46 -13.87
CA GLN A 32 27.17 0.34 -12.71
C GLN A 32 26.83 1.82 -12.89
N GLU A 33 26.99 2.38 -14.08
CA GLU A 33 26.67 3.78 -14.37
C GLU A 33 25.15 4.02 -14.25
N TYR A 34 24.36 3.09 -14.79
CA TYR A 34 22.91 3.18 -14.67
C TYR A 34 22.43 2.95 -13.24
N MET A 35 23.09 2.09 -12.47
CA MET A 35 22.79 1.91 -11.05
C MET A 35 23.07 3.18 -10.23
N GLU A 36 24.14 3.91 -10.52
CA GLU A 36 24.42 5.19 -9.88
C GLU A 36 23.33 6.24 -10.20
N PHE A 37 22.89 6.29 -11.45
CA PHE A 37 21.75 7.12 -11.86
C PHE A 37 20.46 6.76 -11.10
N ILE A 38 20.15 5.46 -10.99
CA ILE A 38 18.99 4.98 -10.23
C ILE A 38 19.10 5.41 -8.76
N GLU A 39 20.26 5.21 -8.14
CA GLU A 39 20.48 5.55 -6.73
C GLU A 39 20.32 7.05 -6.48
N ASN A 40 20.81 7.90 -7.36
CA ASN A 40 20.60 9.35 -7.29
C ASN A 40 19.12 9.73 -7.32
N CYS A 41 18.34 9.12 -8.22
CA CYS A 41 16.89 9.33 -8.28
C CYS A 41 16.17 8.83 -7.01
N ILE A 42 16.62 7.70 -6.44
CA ILE A 42 16.07 7.18 -5.17
C ILE A 42 16.38 8.16 -4.04
N CYS A 43 17.61 8.63 -3.90
CA CYS A 43 18.02 9.61 -2.87
C CYS A 43 17.20 10.90 -2.97
N GLU A 44 16.96 11.42 -4.19
CA GLU A 44 16.10 12.58 -4.38
C GLU A 44 14.65 12.28 -3.95
N THR A 45 14.14 11.08 -4.22
CA THR A 45 12.81 10.65 -3.79
C THR A 45 12.73 10.58 -2.27
N GLU A 46 13.70 9.94 -1.61
CA GLU A 46 13.80 9.83 -0.15
C GLU A 46 13.81 11.22 0.53
N ALA A 47 14.51 12.19 -0.07
CA ALA A 47 14.55 13.55 0.42
C ALA A 47 13.18 14.27 0.39
N LYS A 48 12.24 13.82 -0.47
CA LYS A 48 10.91 14.41 -0.68
C LYS A 48 9.78 13.68 0.03
N LEU A 49 10.05 12.58 0.73
CA LEU A 49 9.04 11.82 1.46
C LEU A 49 8.41 12.65 2.58
N ASN A 50 7.10 12.59 2.67
CA ASN A 50 6.27 13.14 3.75
C ASN A 50 5.24 12.09 4.15
N LEU A 51 5.65 11.19 5.03
CA LEU A 51 4.92 9.99 5.41
C LEU A 51 3.80 10.32 6.37
N LYS A 52 2.56 10.13 5.94
CA LYS A 52 1.36 10.35 6.74
C LYS A 52 0.38 9.22 6.54
N ALA A 53 -0.36 8.89 7.59
CA ALA A 53 -1.50 7.99 7.52
C ALA A 53 -2.61 8.45 8.47
N CYS A 54 -3.85 8.16 8.13
CA CYS A 54 -4.97 8.23 9.06
C CYS A 54 -5.66 6.87 9.11
N TYR A 55 -6.13 6.48 10.30
CA TYR A 55 -6.75 5.18 10.51
C TYR A 55 -7.80 5.20 11.61
N ALA A 56 -8.67 4.21 11.60
CA ALA A 56 -9.63 3.95 12.65
C ALA A 56 -9.96 2.45 12.71
N TYR A 57 -10.47 2.02 13.86
CA TYR A 57 -10.95 0.66 14.09
C TYR A 57 -12.43 0.57 13.76
N PHE A 58 -12.82 -0.52 13.11
CA PHE A 58 -14.21 -0.79 12.73
C PHE A 58 -14.58 -2.24 13.04
N PRO A 59 -15.84 -2.50 13.43
CA PRO A 59 -16.33 -3.86 13.58
C PRO A 59 -16.45 -4.54 12.22
N VAL A 60 -16.39 -5.86 12.21
CA VAL A 60 -16.66 -6.71 11.05
C VAL A 60 -17.76 -7.67 11.41
N THR A 61 -18.85 -7.63 10.65
CA THR A 61 -19.97 -8.55 10.80
C THR A 61 -20.24 -9.26 9.47
N PHE A 62 -20.33 -10.58 9.53
CA PHE A 62 -20.56 -11.42 8.35
C PHE A 62 -22.06 -11.60 8.13
N GLY A 63 -22.54 -11.28 6.93
CA GLY A 63 -23.86 -11.63 6.41
C GLY A 63 -23.83 -12.94 5.62
N GLY A 64 -24.96 -13.27 4.98
CA GLY A 64 -25.00 -14.35 3.98
C GLY A 64 -24.42 -13.94 2.64
N ASP A 65 -24.10 -14.91 1.77
CA ASP A 65 -23.74 -14.71 0.36
C ASP A 65 -22.57 -13.73 0.09
N GLY A 66 -21.52 -13.82 0.89
CA GLY A 66 -20.34 -12.96 0.74
C GLY A 66 -20.54 -11.51 1.18
N GLN A 67 -21.63 -11.21 1.88
CA GLN A 67 -21.91 -9.88 2.43
C GLN A 67 -21.13 -9.64 3.72
N LEU A 68 -20.58 -8.44 3.84
CA LEU A 68 -19.87 -7.93 5.03
C LEU A 68 -20.41 -6.56 5.39
N ASP A 69 -20.77 -6.38 6.66
CA ASP A 69 -20.92 -5.05 7.27
C ASP A 69 -19.59 -4.69 7.94
N LEU A 70 -18.98 -3.61 7.47
CA LEU A 70 -17.70 -3.11 7.93
C LEU A 70 -17.84 -1.93 8.91
N GLY A 71 -19.06 -1.67 9.40
CA GLY A 71 -19.38 -0.55 10.30
C GLY A 71 -19.38 0.83 9.62
N PHE A 72 -18.82 0.97 8.44
CA PHE A 72 -18.84 2.19 7.64
C PHE A 72 -19.46 1.98 6.23
N ALA A 73 -19.56 0.75 5.79
CA ALA A 73 -20.18 0.35 4.53
C ALA A 73 -20.52 -1.14 4.57
N THR A 74 -21.60 -1.50 3.87
CA THR A 74 -21.91 -2.90 3.56
C THR A 74 -21.37 -3.20 2.17
N VAL A 75 -20.62 -4.30 2.02
CA VAL A 75 -19.98 -4.73 0.78
C VAL A 75 -20.28 -6.20 0.50
N ILE A 76 -20.15 -6.61 -0.77
CA ILE A 76 -20.20 -8.01 -1.19
C ILE A 76 -18.84 -8.35 -1.78
N SER A 77 -18.11 -9.26 -1.15
CA SER A 77 -16.80 -9.74 -1.62
C SER A 77 -16.44 -11.05 -0.93
N GLU A 78 -16.42 -12.14 -1.68
CA GLU A 78 -15.99 -13.44 -1.16
C GLU A 78 -14.51 -13.44 -0.75
N LYS A 79 -13.68 -12.72 -1.51
CA LYS A 79 -12.24 -12.63 -1.22
C LYS A 79 -11.96 -11.83 0.03
N LEU A 80 -12.70 -10.75 0.28
CA LEU A 80 -12.60 -10.00 1.53
C LEU A 80 -13.15 -10.81 2.70
N CYS A 81 -14.27 -11.51 2.54
CA CYS A 81 -14.78 -12.45 3.54
C CYS A 81 -13.73 -13.48 3.95
N LYS A 82 -13.05 -14.08 2.96
CA LYS A 82 -11.97 -15.02 3.22
C LYS A 82 -10.76 -14.39 3.90
N ASN A 83 -10.40 -13.15 3.53
CA ASN A 83 -9.29 -12.41 4.15
C ASN A 83 -9.59 -12.07 5.61
N LEU A 84 -10.81 -11.62 5.91
CA LEU A 84 -11.26 -11.22 7.24
C LEU A 84 -11.85 -12.38 8.05
N SER A 85 -11.81 -13.62 7.56
CA SER A 85 -12.30 -14.79 8.32
C SER A 85 -11.69 -14.76 9.73
N ASP A 86 -12.49 -15.09 10.73
CA ASP A 86 -12.13 -15.08 12.17
C ASP A 86 -11.83 -13.68 12.76
N CYS A 87 -12.08 -12.60 12.00
CA CYS A 87 -11.96 -11.23 12.51
C CYS A 87 -13.32 -10.69 12.95
N ARG A 88 -13.36 -10.03 14.10
CA ARG A 88 -14.52 -9.26 14.57
C ARG A 88 -14.29 -7.75 14.48
N GLU A 89 -13.06 -7.38 14.26
CA GLU A 89 -12.58 -6.00 14.16
C GLU A 89 -11.51 -5.90 13.09
N MET A 90 -11.41 -4.73 12.50
CA MET A 90 -10.35 -4.41 11.53
C MET A 90 -9.86 -2.98 11.70
N ILE A 91 -8.65 -2.72 11.22
CA ILE A 91 -8.10 -1.39 11.04
C ILE A 91 -8.33 -0.98 9.58
N LEU A 92 -9.01 0.16 9.40
CA LEU A 92 -9.11 0.83 8.10
C LEU A 92 -8.13 1.98 8.09
N PHE A 93 -7.28 2.08 7.06
CA PHE A 93 -6.32 3.18 6.95
C PHE A 93 -6.21 3.75 5.53
N CYS A 94 -5.76 5.01 5.48
CA CYS A 94 -5.27 5.67 4.28
C CYS A 94 -3.85 6.18 4.57
N ALA A 95 -2.90 5.90 3.68
CA ALA A 95 -1.50 6.29 3.80
C ALA A 95 -1.01 7.00 2.55
N THR A 96 -0.04 7.90 2.69
CA THR A 96 0.58 8.64 1.58
C THR A 96 2.05 8.91 1.85
N VAL A 97 2.84 9.03 0.79
CA VAL A 97 4.23 9.54 0.87
C VAL A 97 4.33 11.03 0.58
N GLY A 98 3.20 11.71 0.32
CA GLY A 98 3.11 13.15 0.13
C GLY A 98 3.21 13.61 -1.33
N ILE A 99 2.77 14.84 -1.57
CA ILE A 99 2.64 15.45 -2.91
C ILE A 99 3.98 15.80 -3.56
N GLU A 100 5.04 15.96 -2.78
CA GLU A 100 6.35 16.35 -3.31
C GLU A 100 6.95 15.29 -4.24
N VAL A 101 6.61 14.01 -4.03
CA VAL A 101 7.00 12.92 -4.95
C VAL A 101 6.31 13.10 -6.31
N ASP A 102 5.02 13.45 -6.34
CA ASP A 102 4.30 13.73 -7.60
C ASP A 102 4.89 14.93 -8.34
N ARG A 103 5.25 15.99 -7.62
CA ARG A 103 5.93 17.16 -8.18
C ARG A 103 7.30 16.80 -8.76
N LEU A 104 8.03 15.95 -8.07
CA LEU A 104 9.33 15.45 -8.56
C LEU A 104 9.15 14.65 -9.85
N ILE A 105 8.17 13.76 -9.92
CA ILE A 105 7.82 13.01 -11.13
C ILE A 105 7.49 13.97 -12.28
N GLN A 106 6.64 14.97 -12.05
CA GLN A 106 6.27 15.96 -13.08
C GLN A 106 7.50 16.76 -13.58
N LYS A 107 8.40 17.15 -12.68
CA LYS A 107 9.67 17.79 -13.05
C LYS A 107 10.47 16.89 -13.98
N TYR A 108 10.69 15.64 -13.58
CA TYR A 108 11.52 14.69 -14.34
C TYR A 108 10.87 14.26 -15.66
N THR A 109 9.57 14.21 -15.76
CA THR A 109 8.87 13.93 -17.03
C THR A 109 9.29 14.89 -18.15
N ARG A 110 9.68 16.13 -17.80
CA ARG A 110 10.13 17.15 -18.75
C ARG A 110 11.62 17.12 -19.06
N VAL A 111 12.45 16.71 -18.10
CA VAL A 111 13.92 16.82 -18.20
C VAL A 111 14.63 15.48 -18.40
N SER A 112 14.04 14.39 -17.91
CA SER A 112 14.59 13.04 -17.99
C SER A 112 13.49 11.99 -17.83
N PRO A 113 12.86 11.53 -18.92
CA PRO A 113 11.81 10.50 -18.85
C PRO A 113 12.26 9.22 -18.13
N ALA A 114 13.55 8.83 -18.30
CA ALA A 114 14.12 7.69 -17.57
C ALA A 114 14.14 7.95 -16.05
N GLY A 115 14.54 9.16 -15.62
CA GLY A 115 14.51 9.55 -14.21
C GLY A 115 13.08 9.59 -13.66
N ALA A 116 12.11 10.06 -14.46
CA ALA A 116 10.70 10.01 -14.06
C ALA A 116 10.23 8.57 -13.81
N ALA A 117 10.63 7.62 -14.64
CA ALA A 117 10.31 6.19 -14.44
C ALA A 117 10.92 5.65 -13.15
N VAL A 118 12.18 5.99 -12.86
CA VAL A 118 12.85 5.59 -11.60
C VAL A 118 12.13 6.18 -10.39
N ILE A 119 11.79 7.47 -10.41
CA ILE A 119 11.09 8.14 -9.30
C ILE A 119 9.67 7.56 -9.11
N GLN A 120 8.98 7.21 -10.20
CA GLN A 120 7.71 6.49 -10.14
C GLN A 120 7.86 5.15 -9.41
N ALA A 121 8.89 4.37 -9.75
CA ALA A 121 9.19 3.08 -9.14
C ALA A 121 9.61 3.25 -7.66
N ALA A 122 10.45 4.24 -7.36
CA ALA A 122 10.90 4.56 -6.01
C ALA A 122 9.71 4.99 -5.11
N GLY A 123 8.82 5.85 -5.62
CA GLY A 123 7.61 6.25 -4.90
C GLY A 123 6.65 5.08 -4.66
N ALA A 124 6.55 4.13 -5.60
CA ALA A 124 5.75 2.91 -5.41
C ALA A 124 6.37 1.98 -4.36
N ALA A 125 7.70 1.84 -4.32
CA ALA A 125 8.37 1.09 -3.26
C ALA A 125 8.22 1.79 -1.90
N ALA A 126 8.37 3.12 -1.85
CA ALA A 126 8.26 3.89 -0.63
C ALA A 126 6.88 3.78 0.05
N ILE A 127 5.79 3.82 -0.72
CA ILE A 127 4.45 3.67 -0.13
C ILE A 127 4.22 2.26 0.41
N GLU A 128 4.76 1.23 -0.23
CA GLU A 128 4.70 -0.14 0.30
C GLU A 128 5.49 -0.28 1.60
N ASP A 129 6.74 0.23 1.64
CA ASP A 129 7.58 0.22 2.85
C ASP A 129 6.92 1.00 4.00
N TRP A 130 6.25 2.13 3.70
CA TRP A 130 5.46 2.88 4.68
C TRP A 130 4.27 2.07 5.20
N CYS A 131 3.52 1.42 4.32
CA CYS A 131 2.42 0.55 4.73
C CYS A 131 2.90 -0.65 5.56
N ASP A 132 4.07 -1.20 5.27
CA ASP A 132 4.66 -2.28 6.06
C ASP A 132 5.07 -1.81 7.47
N LEU A 133 5.63 -0.60 7.58
CA LEU A 133 5.94 0.02 8.88
C LEU A 133 4.66 0.28 9.68
N LEU A 134 3.60 0.78 9.05
CA LEU A 134 2.29 0.96 9.68
C LEU A 134 1.74 -0.37 10.21
N CYS A 135 1.79 -1.44 9.42
CA CYS A 135 1.33 -2.75 9.87
C CYS A 135 2.15 -3.28 11.07
N LYS A 136 3.45 -3.01 11.12
CA LYS A 136 4.28 -3.33 12.30
C LYS A 136 3.84 -2.53 13.53
N ARG A 137 3.56 -1.22 13.38
CA ARG A 137 3.04 -0.38 14.47
C ARG A 137 1.67 -0.88 14.94
N PHE A 138 0.78 -1.22 14.02
CA PHE A 138 -0.53 -1.80 14.35
C PHE A 138 -0.40 -3.14 15.08
N ALA A 139 0.55 -3.99 14.69
CA ALA A 139 0.81 -5.25 15.42
C ALA A 139 1.24 -4.98 16.85
N ASN A 140 2.13 -4.03 17.09
CA ASN A 140 2.57 -3.65 18.44
C ASN A 140 1.42 -3.04 19.28
N GLN A 141 0.49 -2.31 18.67
CA GLN A 141 -0.70 -1.77 19.35
C GLN A 141 -1.75 -2.85 19.67
N ASN A 142 -1.65 -4.02 19.04
CA ASN A 142 -2.58 -5.13 19.17
C ASN A 142 -1.87 -6.40 19.69
N GLU A 143 -1.03 -6.26 20.70
CA GLU A 143 -0.29 -7.37 21.30
C GLU A 143 -1.21 -8.53 21.69
N GLY A 144 -0.79 -9.76 21.40
CA GLY A 144 -1.57 -10.98 21.63
C GLY A 144 -2.63 -11.27 20.55
N ARG A 145 -2.77 -10.41 19.54
CA ARG A 145 -3.65 -10.62 18.39
C ARG A 145 -2.86 -10.65 17.08
N TYR A 146 -3.43 -11.20 16.03
CA TYR A 146 -2.77 -11.41 14.74
C TYR A 146 -3.40 -10.52 13.67
N LEU A 147 -2.57 -9.85 12.88
CA LEU A 147 -3.04 -9.04 11.77
C LEU A 147 -3.15 -9.87 10.47
N LYS A 148 -4.28 -9.75 9.81
CA LYS A 148 -4.47 -10.31 8.46
C LYS A 148 -3.73 -9.47 7.42
N PRO A 149 -3.39 -10.03 6.24
CA PRO A 149 -2.82 -9.26 5.15
C PRO A 149 -3.69 -8.08 4.75
N ARG A 150 -3.06 -6.98 4.34
CA ARG A 150 -3.75 -5.81 3.78
C ARG A 150 -4.66 -6.20 2.63
N PHE A 151 -5.87 -5.66 2.62
CA PHE A 151 -6.82 -5.82 1.51
C PHE A 151 -7.33 -4.44 1.09
N SER A 152 -7.20 -4.10 -0.19
CA SER A 152 -7.53 -2.78 -0.73
C SER A 152 -8.73 -2.85 -1.67
N PRO A 153 -9.55 -1.78 -1.75
CA PRO A 153 -10.56 -1.64 -2.81
C PRO A 153 -9.95 -1.80 -4.20
N GLY A 154 -10.66 -2.45 -5.10
CA GLY A 154 -10.16 -2.79 -6.44
C GLY A 154 -9.32 -4.07 -6.50
N TYR A 155 -9.00 -4.70 -5.35
CA TYR A 155 -8.36 -6.01 -5.31
C TYR A 155 -9.40 -7.11 -5.28
N GLY A 156 -9.17 -8.14 -6.08
CA GLY A 156 -10.05 -9.30 -6.15
C GLY A 156 -11.42 -8.97 -6.71
N ASP A 157 -12.45 -9.10 -5.90
CA ASP A 157 -13.86 -8.84 -6.20
C ASP A 157 -14.44 -7.67 -5.39
N LEU A 158 -13.59 -6.95 -4.63
CA LEU A 158 -14.02 -5.78 -3.89
C LEU A 158 -14.08 -4.56 -4.79
N SER A 159 -15.26 -3.95 -4.90
CA SER A 159 -15.47 -2.76 -5.73
C SER A 159 -14.57 -1.59 -5.31
N LEU A 160 -14.00 -0.90 -6.31
CA LEU A 160 -13.23 0.33 -6.09
C LEU A 160 -14.09 1.48 -5.53
N GLU A 161 -15.42 1.44 -5.74
CA GLU A 161 -16.37 2.44 -5.22
C GLU A 161 -16.37 2.56 -3.70
N VAL A 162 -15.95 1.51 -2.98
CA VAL A 162 -15.80 1.52 -1.52
C VAL A 162 -14.86 2.65 -1.06
N GLN A 163 -13.96 3.11 -1.92
CA GLN A 163 -13.10 4.26 -1.62
C GLN A 163 -13.89 5.52 -1.22
N LYS A 164 -15.06 5.76 -1.81
CA LYS A 164 -15.91 6.92 -1.43
C LYS A 164 -16.27 6.87 0.06
N ASN A 165 -16.62 5.69 0.55
CA ASN A 165 -16.98 5.48 1.94
C ASN A 165 -15.75 5.64 2.86
N ILE A 166 -14.60 5.09 2.45
CA ILE A 166 -13.33 5.21 3.18
C ILE A 166 -12.92 6.68 3.34
N PHE A 167 -12.93 7.44 2.25
CA PHE A 167 -12.56 8.85 2.27
C PHE A 167 -13.48 9.69 3.13
N ARG A 168 -14.79 9.37 3.13
CA ARG A 168 -15.77 10.05 3.97
C ARG A 168 -15.56 9.73 5.45
N VAL A 169 -15.35 8.45 5.81
CA VAL A 169 -15.28 8.05 7.22
C VAL A 169 -13.94 8.37 7.86
N LEU A 170 -12.83 8.33 7.12
CA LEU A 170 -11.49 8.70 7.60
C LEU A 170 -11.16 10.19 7.44
N ASP A 171 -11.99 10.95 6.70
CA ASP A 171 -11.73 12.38 6.40
C ASP A 171 -10.31 12.60 5.85
N CYS A 172 -9.90 11.74 4.90
CA CYS A 172 -8.52 11.63 4.41
C CYS A 172 -7.95 12.97 3.94
N ASN A 173 -8.78 13.79 3.29
CA ASN A 173 -8.35 15.07 2.76
C ASN A 173 -7.92 16.01 3.91
N ARG A 174 -8.78 16.16 4.92
CA ARG A 174 -8.50 17.07 6.04
C ARG A 174 -7.41 16.52 6.98
N LYS A 175 -7.34 15.19 7.14
CA LYS A 175 -6.40 14.54 8.06
C LYS A 175 -4.98 14.47 7.54
N ILE A 176 -4.81 14.07 6.27
CA ILE A 176 -3.48 13.77 5.70
C ILE A 176 -3.25 14.38 4.31
N GLY A 177 -4.20 15.18 3.79
CA GLY A 177 -4.07 15.86 2.51
C GLY A 177 -4.21 14.93 1.29
N VAL A 178 -4.90 13.78 1.44
CA VAL A 178 -5.19 12.87 0.31
C VAL A 178 -6.62 13.09 -0.15
N ALA A 179 -6.78 13.48 -1.41
CA ALA A 179 -8.06 13.68 -2.06
C ALA A 179 -8.39 12.50 -2.98
N LEU A 180 -9.69 12.20 -3.13
CA LEU A 180 -10.21 11.24 -4.11
C LEU A 180 -10.82 12.02 -5.27
N GLY A 181 -10.25 11.87 -6.44
CA GLY A 181 -10.74 12.46 -7.68
C GLY A 181 -11.76 11.60 -8.39
N GLU A 182 -12.10 12.01 -9.60
CA GLU A 182 -12.92 11.22 -10.53
C GLU A 182 -12.23 9.89 -10.83
N GLN A 183 -13.02 8.85 -11.14
CA GLN A 183 -12.54 7.51 -11.42
C GLN A 183 -11.70 6.89 -10.27
N PHE A 184 -11.86 7.39 -9.04
CA PHE A 184 -11.20 6.91 -7.81
C PHE A 184 -9.67 7.06 -7.79
N PHE A 185 -9.10 7.96 -8.59
CA PHE A 185 -7.69 8.30 -8.47
C PHE A 185 -7.42 9.14 -7.22
N MET A 186 -6.41 8.75 -6.47
CA MET A 186 -5.95 9.49 -5.29
C MET A 186 -4.91 10.55 -5.67
N THR A 187 -4.96 11.69 -5.00
CA THR A 187 -3.92 12.72 -5.05
C THR A 187 -3.49 13.03 -3.61
N PRO A 188 -2.22 12.85 -3.23
CA PRO A 188 -1.06 12.38 -4.01
C PRO A 188 -1.24 10.98 -4.61
N THR A 189 -0.59 10.71 -5.76
CA THR A 189 -0.74 9.44 -6.48
C THR A 189 -0.11 8.25 -5.75
N LYS A 190 0.91 8.52 -4.93
CA LYS A 190 1.56 7.52 -4.08
C LYS A 190 0.85 7.45 -2.73
N SER A 191 -0.39 6.98 -2.79
CA SER A 191 -1.28 6.78 -1.64
C SER A 191 -1.96 5.42 -1.74
N VAL A 192 -2.32 4.86 -0.58
CA VAL A 192 -2.97 3.55 -0.45
C VAL A 192 -4.09 3.65 0.57
N THR A 193 -5.24 3.05 0.27
CA THR A 193 -6.27 2.72 1.26
C THR A 193 -6.32 1.22 1.44
N ALA A 194 -6.38 0.73 2.68
CA ALA A 194 -6.48 -0.69 2.95
C ALA A 194 -7.19 -1.00 4.28
N MET A 195 -7.66 -2.23 4.35
CA MET A 195 -8.22 -2.87 5.52
C MET A 195 -7.27 -3.94 6.03
N VAL A 196 -7.11 -4.04 7.34
CA VAL A 196 -6.30 -5.06 8.02
C VAL A 196 -7.15 -5.69 9.11
N GLY A 197 -7.54 -6.93 8.94
CA GLY A 197 -8.31 -7.66 9.94
C GLY A 197 -7.49 -7.95 11.18
N ILE A 198 -8.13 -7.96 12.33
CA ILE A 198 -7.56 -8.33 13.63
C ILE A 198 -8.18 -9.65 14.07
N SER A 199 -7.37 -10.68 14.22
CA SER A 199 -7.80 -12.03 14.60
C SER A 199 -7.17 -12.44 15.95
N GLU A 200 -7.91 -13.17 16.74
CA GLU A 200 -7.41 -13.81 17.97
C GLU A 200 -6.74 -15.16 17.68
N ILE A 201 -6.91 -15.68 16.46
CA ILE A 201 -6.38 -16.98 16.05
C ILE A 201 -5.12 -16.77 15.24
N SER A 202 -4.03 -17.46 15.63
CA SER A 202 -2.82 -17.50 14.81
C SER A 202 -3.11 -18.19 13.49
N GLY A 203 -2.98 -17.46 12.41
CA GLY A 203 -3.09 -18.00 11.06
C GLY A 203 -1.83 -17.70 10.26
N GLU A 204 -1.42 -18.62 9.39
CA GLU A 204 -0.38 -18.27 8.42
C GLU A 204 -0.88 -17.11 7.56
N SER A 205 -0.22 -15.95 7.68
CA SER A 205 -0.49 -14.83 6.80
C SER A 205 0.03 -15.16 5.40
N VAL A 206 -0.80 -15.79 4.59
CA VAL A 206 -0.45 -16.07 3.19
C VAL A 206 -0.75 -14.82 2.38
N ALA A 207 0.09 -13.81 2.56
CA ALA A 207 -0.02 -12.54 1.86
C ALA A 207 0.69 -12.56 0.50
N GLY A 208 0.18 -11.78 -0.42
CA GLY A 208 0.87 -11.39 -1.64
C GLY A 208 0.81 -12.39 -2.79
N CYS A 209 1.83 -12.38 -3.63
CA CYS A 209 1.90 -13.11 -4.89
C CYS A 209 1.82 -14.63 -4.77
N LYS A 210 2.00 -15.21 -3.58
CA LYS A 210 1.94 -16.67 -3.36
C LYS A 210 0.56 -17.24 -3.66
N ASN A 211 -0.51 -16.52 -3.31
CA ASN A 211 -1.90 -16.95 -3.49
C ASN A 211 -2.64 -16.18 -4.59
N CYS A 212 -1.95 -15.35 -5.36
CA CYS A 212 -2.56 -14.60 -6.44
C CYS A 212 -2.80 -15.53 -7.64
N SER A 213 -4.03 -15.56 -8.14
CA SER A 213 -4.42 -16.36 -9.31
C SER A 213 -3.84 -15.85 -10.64
N ASN A 214 -3.40 -14.60 -10.70
CA ASN A 214 -2.77 -14.03 -11.88
C ASN A 214 -1.31 -14.52 -11.98
N THR A 215 -1.09 -15.60 -12.71
CA THR A 215 0.25 -16.18 -12.92
C THR A 215 1.11 -15.40 -13.91
N GLU A 216 0.49 -14.61 -14.80
CA GLU A 216 1.17 -13.80 -15.83
C GLU A 216 1.39 -12.34 -15.44
N CYS A 217 1.16 -12.01 -14.18
CA CYS A 217 1.38 -10.65 -13.68
C CYS A 217 2.86 -10.26 -13.83
N GLN A 218 3.13 -9.19 -14.59
CA GLN A 218 4.47 -8.65 -14.79
C GLN A 218 5.13 -8.18 -13.48
N PHE A 219 4.33 -7.88 -12.45
CA PHE A 219 4.80 -7.45 -11.12
C PHE A 219 4.81 -8.58 -10.10
N ARG A 220 4.59 -9.85 -10.52
CA ARG A 220 4.58 -10.98 -9.60
C ARG A 220 5.94 -11.16 -8.94
N ARG A 221 5.98 -11.20 -7.60
CA ARG A 221 7.19 -11.59 -6.85
C ARG A 221 7.49 -13.06 -7.14
N LYS A 222 8.57 -13.33 -7.88
CA LYS A 222 9.06 -14.69 -8.09
C LYS A 222 9.57 -15.21 -6.74
N LYS A 223 9.35 -16.51 -6.44
CA LYS A 223 10.03 -17.14 -5.31
C LYS A 223 11.52 -16.96 -5.50
N ASP A 224 12.25 -16.62 -4.43
CA ASP A 224 13.72 -16.57 -4.45
C ASP A 224 14.24 -17.93 -4.92
N GLY A 225 14.75 -17.98 -6.13
CA GLY A 225 15.22 -19.18 -6.79
C GLY A 225 15.44 -18.86 -8.26
N PHE A 226 16.56 -18.24 -8.59
CA PHE A 226 17.05 -18.19 -9.95
C PHE A 226 17.37 -19.62 -10.38
N SER A 227 16.52 -20.17 -11.25
CA SER A 227 16.93 -21.29 -12.13
C SER A 227 16.81 -20.79 -13.55
N LYS A 228 17.99 -20.54 -14.12
CA LYS A 228 18.40 -20.33 -15.53
C LYS A 228 17.88 -19.05 -16.20
#